data_45868c381275ad565b4d188ec79f09a4
#
_entry.id   45868c381275ad565b4d188ec79f09a4
#
_cell.length_a   1.000
_cell.length_b   1.000
_cell.length_c   1.000
_cell.angle_alpha   90.00
_cell.angle_beta   90.00
_cell.angle_gamma   90.00
#
_symmetry.space_group_name_H-M   'P 1'
#
loop_
_entity.id
_entity.type
_entity.pdbx_description
1 polymer ?
#
loop_
_entity_poly.entity_id
_entity_poly.type
_entity_poly.pdbx_seq_one_letter_code
_entity_poly.pdbx_strand_id
1 'polypeptide(L)'
;MSRRRLLVAALLASAATATACASSPSSVSPGPGGDQASLAKLIVTADLRPCPASSTTVVAGGLPNVTLPCLGNGPAVHMAGLTGEPTVVNIWGSWCPPCQAEMAYLSRAADADRGRVRFLGVDTVDEADSALDFDAHVTPPVHFPSVFDVDRKVLLDAHLPPSPPVTLLVSAAGKVVHTEHGAYTSTAQLQAQIATYLHVSA
;
A
#
# COMPACT_ATOMS: atom_id res chain seq x y z
N MET A 1 9.90 84.07 5.97
CA MET A 1 10.30 83.19 7.13
C MET A 1 9.41 81.97 7.09
N SER A 2 9.86 80.92 6.46
CA SER A 2 9.04 79.68 6.23
C SER A 2 9.74 78.49 6.84
N ARG A 3 9.13 77.86 7.80
CA ARG A 3 9.64 76.66 8.50
C ARG A 3 9.23 75.41 7.73
N ARG A 4 10.21 74.76 7.09
CA ARG A 4 10.04 73.42 6.50
C ARG A 4 9.96 72.35 7.59
N ARG A 5 8.85 71.62 7.65
CA ARG A 5 8.68 70.41 8.48
C ARG A 5 9.07 69.20 7.64
N LEU A 6 10.14 68.53 8.05
CA LEU A 6 10.54 67.20 7.53
C LEU A 6 9.64 66.14 8.13
N LEU A 7 8.90 65.43 7.28
CA LEU A 7 8.20 64.21 7.64
C LEU A 7 9.13 63.02 7.31
N VAL A 8 9.54 62.34 8.36
CA VAL A 8 10.25 61.04 8.26
C VAL A 8 9.21 59.97 8.10
N ALA A 9 9.15 59.32 6.93
CA ALA A 9 8.32 58.16 6.68
C ALA A 9 9.10 56.89 7.10
N ALA A 10 8.62 56.26 8.19
CA ALA A 10 9.13 54.95 8.60
C ALA A 10 8.52 53.86 7.75
N LEU A 11 9.34 53.19 6.93
CA LEU A 11 8.96 51.96 6.20
C LEU A 11 9.01 50.78 7.15
N LEU A 12 7.85 50.25 7.49
CA LEU A 12 7.70 48.96 8.16
C LEU A 12 7.83 47.84 7.10
N ALA A 13 8.94 47.15 7.10
CA ALA A 13 9.12 45.93 6.32
C ALA A 13 8.39 44.77 7.01
N SER A 14 7.25 44.35 6.47
CA SER A 14 6.56 43.15 6.89
C SER A 14 7.26 41.92 6.31
N ALA A 15 7.96 41.18 7.15
CA ALA A 15 8.50 39.87 6.78
C ALA A 15 7.35 38.85 6.75
N ALA A 16 6.94 38.42 5.55
CA ALA A 16 6.01 37.31 5.37
C ALA A 16 6.77 36.00 5.61
N THR A 17 6.54 35.37 6.75
CA THR A 17 6.98 34.00 7.01
C THR A 17 6.10 33.04 6.24
N ALA A 18 6.62 32.48 5.13
CA ALA A 18 5.99 31.39 4.42
C ALA A 18 6.06 30.13 5.29
N THR A 19 4.96 29.77 5.93
CA THR A 19 4.82 28.48 6.60
C THR A 19 4.67 27.40 5.53
N ALA A 20 5.74 26.70 5.22
CA ALA A 20 5.70 25.51 4.38
C ALA A 20 4.93 24.41 5.15
N CYS A 21 3.71 24.08 4.73
CA CYS A 21 3.00 22.89 5.16
C CYS A 21 3.74 21.68 4.61
N ALA A 22 4.64 21.12 5.39
CA ALA A 22 5.19 19.79 5.12
C ALA A 22 4.05 18.80 5.32
N SER A 23 3.55 18.21 4.24
CA SER A 23 2.61 17.09 4.29
C SER A 23 3.36 15.91 4.88
N SER A 24 3.11 15.61 6.14
CA SER A 24 3.63 14.41 6.79
C SER A 24 3.05 13.18 6.08
N PRO A 25 3.85 12.15 5.77
CA PRO A 25 3.31 10.89 5.27
C PRO A 25 2.32 10.33 6.31
N SER A 26 1.15 9.89 5.85
CA SER A 26 0.16 9.23 6.70
C SER A 26 0.72 7.87 7.13
N SER A 27 1.30 7.82 8.31
CA SER A 27 1.74 6.58 8.94
C SER A 27 0.53 5.88 9.57
N VAL A 28 0.53 4.55 9.54
CA VAL A 28 -0.43 3.73 10.29
C VAL A 28 -0.33 4.11 11.77
N SER A 29 -1.45 4.48 12.37
CA SER A 29 -1.52 4.67 13.82
C SER A 29 -1.64 3.30 14.49
N PRO A 30 -0.88 3.02 15.57
CA PRO A 30 -1.05 1.79 16.32
C PRO A 30 -2.49 1.70 16.86
N GLY A 31 -3.07 0.51 16.79
CA GLY A 31 -4.28 0.17 17.53
C GLY A 31 -4.06 0.26 19.04
N PRO A 32 -5.13 0.12 19.87
CA PRO A 32 -5.02 0.24 21.32
C PRO A 32 -4.24 -0.94 21.94
N GLY A 33 -2.91 -0.86 21.92
CA GLY A 33 -2.04 -1.90 22.51
C GLY A 33 -0.56 -1.80 22.16
N GLY A 34 -0.23 -1.25 20.99
CA GLY A 34 1.18 -1.09 20.57
C GLY A 34 1.72 0.30 20.84
N ASP A 35 2.91 0.42 21.44
CA ASP A 35 3.56 1.72 21.47
C ASP A 35 4.17 2.05 20.09
N GLN A 36 4.25 3.33 19.74
CA GLN A 36 4.79 3.79 18.45
C GLN A 36 6.26 3.37 18.24
N ALA A 37 7.02 3.19 19.31
CA ALA A 37 8.42 2.78 19.21
C ALA A 37 8.53 1.31 18.80
N SER A 38 7.66 0.45 19.33
CA SER A 38 7.59 -0.96 18.95
C SER A 38 7.16 -1.12 17.49
N LEU A 39 6.14 -0.40 17.04
CA LEU A 39 5.69 -0.41 15.65
C LEU A 39 6.79 0.07 14.69
N ALA A 40 7.48 1.16 15.02
CA ALA A 40 8.60 1.67 14.23
C ALA A 40 9.74 0.63 14.09
N LYS A 41 10.01 -0.13 15.14
CA LYS A 41 10.99 -1.23 15.10
C LYS A 41 10.53 -2.36 14.17
N LEU A 42 9.26 -2.75 14.24
CA LEU A 42 8.70 -3.80 13.37
C LEU A 42 8.73 -3.38 11.90
N ILE A 43 8.40 -2.12 11.57
CA ILE A 43 8.51 -1.58 10.21
C ILE A 43 9.94 -1.72 9.67
N VAL A 44 10.95 -1.44 10.49
CA VAL A 44 12.36 -1.61 10.09
C VAL A 44 12.71 -3.09 9.92
N THR A 45 12.20 -3.96 10.79
CA THR A 45 12.52 -5.40 10.76
C THR A 45 11.85 -6.11 9.60
N ALA A 46 10.60 -5.76 9.29
CA ALA A 46 9.87 -6.34 8.16
C ALA A 46 10.46 -5.94 6.80
N ASP A 47 11.15 -4.80 6.73
CA ASP A 47 11.87 -4.33 5.53
C ASP A 47 11.01 -4.35 4.25
N LEU A 48 9.73 -4.02 4.41
CA LEU A 48 8.82 -3.90 3.28
C LEU A 48 9.23 -2.73 2.38
N ARG A 49 9.13 -2.91 1.06
CA ARG A 49 9.31 -1.78 0.13
C ARG A 49 8.25 -0.71 0.41
N PRO A 50 8.56 0.56 0.11
CA PRO A 50 7.57 1.63 0.23
C PRO A 50 6.33 1.37 -0.63
N CYS A 51 5.16 1.72 -0.10
CA CYS A 51 3.93 1.68 -0.88
C CYS A 51 4.03 2.56 -2.13
N PRO A 52 3.43 2.12 -3.25
CA PRO A 52 3.46 2.87 -4.49
C PRO A 52 2.63 4.15 -4.40
N ALA A 53 3.05 5.17 -5.14
CA ALA A 53 2.18 6.30 -5.43
C ALA A 53 1.00 5.83 -6.30
N SER A 54 -0.15 6.45 -6.12
CA SER A 54 -1.37 6.18 -6.88
C SER A 54 -2.01 7.48 -7.34
N SER A 55 -2.74 7.44 -8.45
CA SER A 55 -3.54 8.59 -8.91
C SER A 55 -4.86 8.66 -8.15
N THR A 56 -5.58 9.77 -8.28
CA THR A 56 -6.96 9.91 -7.77
C THR A 56 -8.01 9.49 -8.81
N THR A 57 -7.57 9.04 -9.98
CA THR A 57 -8.48 8.63 -11.07
C THR A 57 -9.07 7.26 -10.78
N VAL A 58 -10.38 7.15 -10.82
CA VAL A 58 -11.09 5.89 -10.69
C VAL A 58 -11.18 5.20 -12.04
N VAL A 59 -10.77 3.94 -12.10
CA VAL A 59 -10.85 3.11 -13.31
C VAL A 59 -12.10 2.26 -13.26
N ALA A 60 -12.94 2.35 -14.28
CA ALA A 60 -14.14 1.51 -14.40
C ALA A 60 -13.74 0.03 -14.58
N GLY A 61 -14.28 -0.85 -13.74
CA GLY A 61 -13.89 -2.26 -13.67
C GLY A 61 -12.51 -2.49 -13.03
N GLY A 62 -12.00 -1.49 -12.30
CA GLY A 62 -10.76 -1.57 -11.53
C GLY A 62 -10.99 -1.93 -10.07
N LEU A 63 -9.99 -1.63 -9.25
CA LEU A 63 -10.05 -1.79 -7.80
C LEU A 63 -11.05 -0.82 -7.16
N PRO A 64 -11.53 -1.09 -5.94
CA PRO A 64 -12.45 -0.22 -5.22
C PRO A 64 -11.91 1.19 -5.00
N ASN A 65 -12.83 2.16 -4.95
CA ASN A 65 -12.52 3.57 -4.69
C ASN A 65 -12.30 3.83 -3.20
N VAL A 66 -11.25 3.24 -2.65
CA VAL A 66 -10.84 3.39 -1.25
C VAL A 66 -9.39 3.83 -1.17
N THR A 67 -9.05 4.60 -0.14
CA THR A 67 -7.67 4.98 0.17
C THR A 67 -7.26 4.31 1.47
N LEU A 68 -6.16 3.57 1.44
CA LEU A 68 -5.66 2.79 2.56
C LEU A 68 -4.27 3.29 2.97
N PRO A 69 -3.99 3.37 4.29
CA PRO A 69 -2.65 3.69 4.77
C PRO A 69 -1.66 2.57 4.40
N CYS A 70 -0.40 2.93 4.20
CA CYS A 70 0.67 1.95 4.03
C CYS A 70 0.95 1.25 5.36
N LEU A 71 1.09 -0.06 5.37
CA LEU A 71 1.45 -0.84 6.56
C LEU A 71 2.88 -0.55 7.01
N GLY A 72 3.80 -0.37 6.05
CA GLY A 72 5.19 0.02 6.28
C GLY A 72 5.44 1.50 5.97
N ASN A 73 6.44 1.76 5.15
CA ASN A 73 6.81 3.09 4.71
C ASN A 73 6.13 3.46 3.38
N GLY A 74 5.85 4.74 3.17
CA GLY A 74 5.31 5.25 1.91
C GLY A 74 4.01 6.01 2.06
N PRO A 75 3.45 6.51 0.96
CA PRO A 75 2.17 7.21 0.95
C PRO A 75 1.00 6.25 1.15
N ALA A 76 -0.14 6.78 1.58
CA ALA A 76 -1.40 6.07 1.47
C ALA A 76 -1.73 5.78 -0.02
N VAL A 77 -2.32 4.62 -0.28
CA VAL A 77 -2.62 4.15 -1.64
C VAL A 77 -4.11 4.30 -1.93
N HIS A 78 -4.44 5.06 -2.96
CA HIS A 78 -5.77 5.10 -3.53
C HIS A 78 -5.91 3.90 -4.48
N MET A 79 -6.59 2.84 -4.05
CA MET A 79 -6.64 1.55 -4.75
C MET A 79 -7.12 1.68 -6.18
N ALA A 80 -8.22 2.40 -6.43
CA ALA A 80 -8.75 2.62 -7.77
C ALA A 80 -7.81 3.39 -8.71
N GLY A 81 -6.80 4.05 -8.18
CA GLY A 81 -5.80 4.82 -8.91
C GLY A 81 -4.50 4.07 -9.23
N LEU A 82 -4.42 2.77 -8.94
CA LEU A 82 -3.28 1.93 -9.29
C LEU A 82 -3.28 1.60 -10.78
N THR A 83 -2.44 2.30 -11.53
CA THR A 83 -2.29 2.16 -12.99
C THR A 83 -0.82 2.19 -13.39
N GLY A 84 -0.54 2.03 -14.67
CA GLY A 84 0.79 2.16 -15.29
C GLY A 84 1.60 0.88 -15.27
N GLU A 85 1.30 -0.05 -14.37
CA GLU A 85 2.06 -1.30 -14.20
C GLU A 85 1.10 -2.44 -13.85
N PRO A 86 1.24 -3.64 -14.47
CA PRO A 86 0.48 -4.81 -14.07
C PRO A 86 0.68 -5.08 -12.58
N THR A 87 -0.38 -5.38 -11.86
CA THR A 87 -0.32 -5.49 -10.40
C THR A 87 -1.01 -6.76 -9.90
N VAL A 88 -0.34 -7.50 -9.01
CA VAL A 88 -0.92 -8.55 -8.18
C VAL A 88 -1.32 -7.93 -6.85
N VAL A 89 -2.60 -7.95 -6.53
CA VAL A 89 -3.14 -7.47 -5.25
C VAL A 89 -3.60 -8.69 -4.46
N ASN A 90 -2.90 -9.01 -3.38
CA ASN A 90 -3.25 -10.14 -2.50
C ASN A 90 -3.88 -9.62 -1.21
N ILE A 91 -5.11 -10.05 -0.92
CA ILE A 91 -5.84 -9.71 0.30
C ILE A 91 -5.60 -10.83 1.31
N TRP A 92 -5.02 -10.49 2.45
CA TRP A 92 -4.50 -11.43 3.43
C TRP A 92 -4.69 -10.94 4.87
N GLY A 93 -4.28 -11.72 5.86
CA GLY A 93 -4.16 -11.33 7.26
C GLY A 93 -3.23 -12.30 7.99
N SER A 94 -2.50 -11.82 9.01
CA SER A 94 -1.58 -12.64 9.80
C SER A 94 -2.29 -13.78 10.55
N TRP A 95 -3.55 -13.59 10.87
CA TRP A 95 -4.43 -14.56 11.55
C TRP A 95 -4.98 -15.65 10.64
N CYS A 96 -4.75 -15.57 9.31
CA CYS A 96 -5.36 -16.44 8.29
C CYS A 96 -4.40 -17.59 7.91
N PRO A 97 -4.60 -18.84 8.37
CA PRO A 97 -3.67 -19.94 8.08
C PRO A 97 -3.45 -20.22 6.60
N PRO A 98 -4.46 -20.21 5.70
CA PRO A 98 -4.19 -20.38 4.27
C PRO A 98 -3.40 -19.21 3.67
N CYS A 99 -3.57 -17.97 4.17
CA CYS A 99 -2.76 -16.82 3.74
C CYS A 99 -1.29 -17.01 4.13
N GLN A 100 -1.04 -17.47 5.35
CA GLN A 100 0.31 -17.77 5.82
C GLN A 100 1.00 -18.83 4.94
N ALA A 101 0.24 -19.85 4.52
CA ALA A 101 0.78 -20.94 3.70
C ALA A 101 1.16 -20.49 2.28
N GLU A 102 0.45 -19.51 1.67
CA GLU A 102 0.74 -19.04 0.32
C GLU A 102 1.83 -17.94 0.28
N MET A 103 2.10 -17.24 1.39
CA MET A 103 2.95 -16.05 1.39
C MET A 103 4.35 -16.31 0.81
N ALA A 104 4.92 -17.49 1.08
CA ALA A 104 6.21 -17.88 0.51
C ALA A 104 6.17 -18.00 -1.03
N TYR A 105 5.04 -18.39 -1.62
CA TYR A 105 4.87 -18.47 -3.06
C TYR A 105 4.74 -17.09 -3.70
N LEU A 106 3.99 -16.20 -3.04
CA LEU A 106 3.84 -14.79 -3.42
C LEU A 106 5.20 -14.07 -3.38
N SER A 107 5.97 -14.26 -2.30
CA SER A 107 7.29 -13.65 -2.14
C SER A 107 8.25 -14.08 -3.27
N ARG A 108 8.32 -15.38 -3.59
CA ARG A 108 9.14 -15.87 -4.70
C ARG A 108 8.70 -15.32 -6.05
N ALA A 109 7.40 -15.25 -6.31
CA ALA A 109 6.88 -14.67 -7.54
C ALA A 109 7.22 -13.18 -7.64
N ALA A 110 7.05 -12.42 -6.56
CA ALA A 110 7.37 -11.00 -6.51
C ALA A 110 8.86 -10.72 -6.78
N ASP A 111 9.74 -11.60 -6.31
CA ASP A 111 11.18 -11.47 -6.59
C ASP A 111 11.52 -11.83 -8.03
N ALA A 112 10.91 -12.87 -8.58
CA ALA A 112 11.12 -13.29 -9.96
C ALA A 112 10.59 -12.26 -10.98
N ASP A 113 9.47 -11.59 -10.66
CA ASP A 113 8.78 -10.63 -11.53
C ASP A 113 9.13 -9.17 -11.23
N ARG A 114 10.15 -8.93 -10.42
CA ARG A 114 10.57 -7.59 -10.00
C ARG A 114 10.81 -6.65 -11.17
N GLY A 115 10.14 -5.49 -11.15
CA GLY A 115 10.21 -4.47 -12.20
C GLY A 115 9.37 -4.79 -13.45
N ARG A 116 8.62 -5.91 -13.47
CA ARG A 116 7.68 -6.26 -14.53
C ARG A 116 6.24 -6.30 -14.03
N VAL A 117 6.06 -6.71 -12.79
CA VAL A 117 4.77 -6.80 -12.10
C VAL A 117 4.91 -6.22 -10.71
N ARG A 118 4.00 -5.33 -10.34
CA ARG A 118 3.88 -4.83 -8.97
C ARG A 118 3.16 -5.88 -8.13
N PHE A 119 3.65 -6.08 -6.91
CA PHE A 119 2.93 -6.83 -5.88
C PHE A 119 2.53 -5.88 -4.77
N LEU A 120 1.30 -6.00 -4.29
CA LEU A 120 0.74 -5.21 -3.19
C LEU A 120 -0.11 -6.12 -2.31
N GLY A 121 0.24 -6.23 -1.04
CA GLY A 121 -0.60 -6.84 -0.03
C GLY A 121 -1.72 -5.89 0.41
N VAL A 122 -2.86 -6.44 0.79
CA VAL A 122 -3.92 -5.74 1.52
C VAL A 122 -4.13 -6.55 2.79
N ASP A 123 -3.50 -6.11 3.87
CA ASP A 123 -3.69 -6.70 5.18
C ASP A 123 -5.06 -6.28 5.74
N THR A 124 -5.90 -7.26 6.08
CA THR A 124 -7.30 -7.00 6.41
C THR A 124 -7.71 -7.59 7.75
N VAL A 125 -8.48 -6.79 8.52
CA VAL A 125 -9.02 -7.20 9.84
C VAL A 125 -7.91 -7.71 10.77
N ASP A 126 -6.80 -7.01 10.80
CA ASP A 126 -5.61 -7.38 11.54
C ASP A 126 -5.15 -6.24 12.45
N GLU A 127 -4.14 -6.50 13.26
CA GLU A 127 -3.38 -5.51 14.00
C GLU A 127 -2.05 -5.25 13.26
N ALA A 128 -1.69 -4.00 13.09
CA ALA A 128 -0.52 -3.63 12.29
C ALA A 128 0.81 -4.24 12.80
N ASP A 129 0.95 -4.43 14.11
CA ASP A 129 2.09 -5.09 14.72
C ASP A 129 2.13 -6.59 14.43
N SER A 130 0.97 -7.27 14.47
CA SER A 130 0.86 -8.69 14.14
C SER A 130 1.18 -8.95 12.67
N ALA A 131 0.68 -8.11 11.76
CA ALA A 131 0.96 -8.21 10.33
C ALA A 131 2.45 -7.99 10.02
N LEU A 132 3.07 -6.96 10.59
CA LEU A 132 4.49 -6.67 10.42
C LEU A 132 5.38 -7.74 11.03
N ASP A 133 5.02 -8.28 12.20
CA ASP A 133 5.76 -9.37 12.83
C ASP A 133 5.71 -10.64 11.97
N PHE A 134 4.56 -10.95 11.40
CA PHE A 134 4.42 -12.06 10.46
C PHE A 134 5.31 -11.86 9.22
N ASP A 135 5.23 -10.70 8.55
CA ASP A 135 6.03 -10.39 7.36
C ASP A 135 7.55 -10.47 7.62
N ALA A 136 7.98 -10.06 8.82
CA ALA A 136 9.37 -10.12 9.24
C ALA A 136 9.91 -11.56 9.40
N HIS A 137 9.04 -12.54 9.63
CA HIS A 137 9.43 -13.93 9.94
C HIS A 137 9.12 -14.95 8.84
N VAL A 138 8.41 -14.54 7.78
CA VAL A 138 8.15 -15.40 6.62
C VAL A 138 9.47 -15.77 5.90
N THR A 139 9.55 -17.00 5.40
CA THR A 139 10.70 -17.49 4.63
C THR A 139 10.27 -18.02 3.27
N PRO A 140 10.74 -17.44 2.13
CA PRO A 140 11.63 -16.27 2.05
C PRO A 140 10.94 -14.99 2.53
N PRO A 141 11.71 -13.94 2.92
CA PRO A 141 11.15 -12.69 3.40
C PRO A 141 10.19 -12.05 2.41
N VAL A 142 9.15 -11.41 2.91
CA VAL A 142 8.25 -10.57 2.09
C VAL A 142 8.90 -9.20 1.90
N HIS A 143 9.09 -8.80 0.65
CA HIS A 143 9.63 -7.48 0.31
C HIS A 143 8.63 -6.59 -0.44
N PHE A 144 7.49 -7.12 -0.89
CA PHE A 144 6.48 -6.27 -1.51
C PHE A 144 5.70 -5.49 -0.44
N PRO A 145 5.25 -4.27 -0.77
CA PRO A 145 4.52 -3.43 0.19
C PRO A 145 3.14 -4.01 0.51
N SER A 146 2.63 -3.66 1.69
CA SER A 146 1.24 -3.92 2.08
C SER A 146 0.57 -2.62 2.52
N VAL A 147 -0.73 -2.49 2.23
CA VAL A 147 -1.63 -1.49 2.80
C VAL A 147 -2.49 -2.12 3.88
N PHE A 148 -3.01 -1.30 4.80
CA PHE A 148 -3.75 -1.73 5.97
C PHE A 148 -5.24 -1.41 5.83
N ASP A 149 -6.10 -2.47 5.81
CA ASP A 149 -7.55 -2.41 5.57
C ASP A 149 -8.33 -3.04 6.74
N VAL A 150 -8.26 -2.42 7.92
CA VAL A 150 -8.90 -2.93 9.15
C VAL A 150 -10.42 -3.14 8.99
N ASP A 151 -11.08 -2.39 8.13
CA ASP A 151 -12.52 -2.43 7.92
C ASP A 151 -12.96 -3.36 6.78
N ARG A 152 -12.07 -4.11 6.15
CA ARG A 152 -12.35 -4.97 4.96
C ARG A 152 -12.96 -4.23 3.77
N LYS A 153 -12.68 -2.96 3.59
CA LYS A 153 -13.28 -2.13 2.54
C LYS A 153 -13.05 -2.69 1.15
N VAL A 154 -11.85 -3.23 0.89
CA VAL A 154 -11.54 -3.80 -0.43
C VAL A 154 -12.42 -5.00 -0.74
N LEU A 155 -12.59 -5.94 0.20
CA LEU A 155 -13.46 -7.11 0.00
C LEU A 155 -14.93 -6.70 -0.17
N LEU A 156 -15.41 -5.79 0.68
CA LEU A 156 -16.82 -5.36 0.67
C LEU A 156 -17.17 -4.59 -0.59
N ASP A 157 -16.38 -3.59 -0.97
CA ASP A 157 -16.67 -2.72 -2.10
C ASP A 157 -16.41 -3.40 -3.45
N ALA A 158 -15.55 -4.42 -3.50
CA ALA A 158 -15.37 -5.27 -4.66
C ALA A 158 -16.37 -6.44 -4.73
N HIS A 159 -17.30 -6.55 -3.77
CA HIS A 159 -18.28 -7.65 -3.66
C HIS A 159 -17.64 -9.04 -3.68
N LEU A 160 -16.48 -9.17 -3.02
CA LEU A 160 -15.73 -10.42 -2.90
C LEU A 160 -16.19 -11.23 -1.68
N PRO A 161 -15.85 -12.52 -1.61
CA PRO A 161 -16.06 -13.32 -0.40
C PRO A 161 -15.46 -12.62 0.83
N PRO A 162 -16.12 -12.70 2.00
CA PRO A 162 -15.71 -11.95 3.18
C PRO A 162 -14.43 -12.44 3.86
N SER A 163 -13.85 -13.53 3.35
CA SER A 163 -12.68 -14.20 3.95
C SER A 163 -11.49 -14.22 2.98
N PRO A 164 -10.28 -13.83 3.43
CA PRO A 164 -9.04 -14.02 2.69
C PRO A 164 -8.64 -15.52 2.67
N PRO A 165 -7.66 -15.92 1.80
CA PRO A 165 -7.04 -15.06 0.84
C PRO A 165 -7.86 -14.89 -0.44
N VAL A 166 -7.74 -13.71 -1.04
CA VAL A 166 -8.23 -13.43 -2.39
C VAL A 166 -7.14 -12.66 -3.14
N THR A 167 -6.83 -13.09 -4.36
CA THR A 167 -5.85 -12.38 -5.19
C THR A 167 -6.50 -11.80 -6.43
N LEU A 168 -6.29 -10.50 -6.67
CA LEU A 168 -6.76 -9.78 -7.84
C LEU A 168 -5.58 -9.52 -8.78
N LEU A 169 -5.70 -9.92 -10.05
CA LEU A 169 -4.74 -9.54 -11.09
C LEU A 169 -5.28 -8.31 -11.80
N VAL A 170 -4.49 -7.24 -11.75
CA VAL A 170 -4.85 -5.92 -12.26
C VAL A 170 -3.95 -5.57 -13.42
N SER A 171 -4.53 -5.28 -14.58
CA SER A 171 -3.77 -4.86 -15.76
C SER A 171 -3.08 -3.50 -15.57
N ALA A 172 -2.11 -3.16 -16.41
CA ALA A 172 -1.46 -1.84 -16.40
C ALA A 172 -2.47 -0.68 -16.60
N ALA A 173 -3.61 -0.93 -17.22
CA ALA A 173 -4.71 0.03 -17.33
C ALA A 173 -5.54 0.18 -16.04
N GLY A 174 -5.22 -0.56 -14.97
CA GLY A 174 -5.93 -0.53 -13.69
C GLY A 174 -7.20 -1.37 -13.63
N LYS A 175 -7.48 -2.21 -14.63
CA LYS A 175 -8.66 -3.09 -14.64
C LYS A 175 -8.35 -4.42 -13.96
N VAL A 176 -9.26 -4.90 -13.12
CA VAL A 176 -9.23 -6.27 -12.60
C VAL A 176 -9.55 -7.21 -13.74
N VAL A 177 -8.59 -8.07 -14.10
CA VAL A 177 -8.69 -9.01 -15.23
C VAL A 177 -8.83 -10.46 -14.79
N HIS A 178 -8.52 -10.76 -13.52
CA HIS A 178 -8.73 -12.07 -12.91
C HIS A 178 -8.87 -11.95 -11.39
N THR A 179 -9.63 -12.86 -10.79
CA THR A 179 -9.77 -13.02 -9.34
C THR A 179 -9.57 -14.47 -8.98
N GLU A 180 -8.57 -14.74 -8.16
CA GLU A 180 -8.34 -16.06 -7.56
C GLU A 180 -8.94 -16.09 -6.16
N HIS A 181 -9.71 -17.13 -5.86
CA HIS A 181 -10.32 -17.36 -4.56
C HIS A 181 -9.60 -18.51 -3.84
N GLY A 182 -9.07 -18.24 -2.67
CA GLY A 182 -8.28 -19.20 -1.90
C GLY A 182 -6.79 -19.10 -2.17
N ALA A 183 -6.02 -19.92 -1.43
CA ALA A 183 -4.57 -19.83 -1.41
C ALA A 183 -3.93 -20.48 -2.64
N TYR A 184 -2.88 -19.86 -3.15
CA TYR A 184 -1.98 -20.50 -4.10
C TYR A 184 -1.27 -21.68 -3.47
N THR A 185 -1.09 -22.76 -4.23
CA THR A 185 -0.40 -23.98 -3.81
C THR A 185 1.04 -24.05 -4.33
N SER A 186 1.42 -23.14 -5.22
CA SER A 186 2.79 -23.03 -5.74
C SER A 186 3.04 -21.67 -6.41
N THR A 187 4.32 -21.26 -6.45
CA THR A 187 4.77 -20.11 -7.24
C THR A 187 4.46 -20.27 -8.74
N ALA A 188 4.57 -21.50 -9.27
CA ALA A 188 4.30 -21.78 -10.67
C ALA A 188 2.82 -21.55 -11.06
N GLN A 189 1.88 -21.84 -10.15
CA GLN A 189 0.45 -21.55 -10.37
C GLN A 189 0.23 -20.04 -10.53
N LEU A 190 0.76 -19.23 -9.63
CA LEU A 190 0.65 -17.77 -9.68
C LEU A 190 1.33 -17.20 -10.94
N GLN A 191 2.53 -17.65 -11.26
CA GLN A 191 3.25 -17.20 -12.47
C GLN A 191 2.51 -17.56 -13.76
N ALA A 192 1.87 -18.74 -13.84
CA ALA A 192 1.03 -19.11 -14.97
C ALA A 192 -0.17 -18.16 -15.14
N GLN A 193 -0.79 -17.75 -14.03
CA GLN A 193 -1.88 -16.77 -14.07
C GLN A 193 -1.38 -15.38 -14.46
N ILE A 194 -0.24 -14.93 -13.91
CA ILE A 194 0.41 -13.67 -14.31
C ILE A 194 0.65 -13.66 -15.82
N ALA A 195 1.25 -14.72 -16.37
CA ALA A 195 1.50 -14.82 -17.81
C ALA A 195 0.20 -14.78 -18.63
N THR A 196 -0.84 -15.48 -18.16
CA THR A 196 -2.11 -15.61 -18.87
C THR A 196 -2.90 -14.30 -18.88
N TYR A 197 -3.04 -13.66 -17.71
CA TYR A 197 -3.98 -12.54 -17.54
C TYR A 197 -3.31 -11.16 -17.56
N LEU A 198 -2.04 -11.07 -17.16
CA LEU A 198 -1.29 -9.81 -17.21
C LEU A 198 -0.36 -9.73 -18.44
N HIS A 199 -0.25 -10.82 -19.21
CA HIS A 199 0.59 -10.92 -20.41
C HIS A 199 2.07 -10.61 -20.15
N VAL A 200 2.55 -10.97 -18.96
CA VAL A 200 3.96 -10.86 -18.56
C VAL A 200 4.57 -12.25 -18.53
N SER A 201 5.56 -12.46 -19.41
CA SER A 201 6.32 -13.72 -19.44
C SER A 201 7.32 -13.80 -18.29
N ALA A 202 7.52 -14.99 -17.74
CA ALA A 202 8.55 -15.26 -16.73
C ALA A 202 9.97 -15.05 -17.29
#